data_f8c985dbae0aff0a46f28468c29add38
#
_entry.id   f8c985dbae0aff0a46f28468c29add38
#
_cell.length_a   1.000
_cell.length_b   1.000
_cell.length_c   1.000
_cell.angle_alpha   90.00
_cell.angle_beta   90.00
_cell.angle_gamma   90.00
#
_symmetry.space_group_name_H-M   'P 1'
#
loop_
_entity.id
_entity.type
_entity.pdbx_description
1 polymer ?
#
loop_
_entity_poly.entity_id
_entity_poly.type
_entity_poly.pdbx_seq_one_letter_code
_entity_poly.pdbx_strand_id
1 'polypeptide(L)'
;MDWIKRNLYFLVGSLVALALMGLAGWYLYSKWQLNNDILGGLDEQYAKLKRLYEQNPHPGSGKIDNIKIAKDQQQELRDYIRKTQPYFQLCPAIPQPESGKLTSQEFSSALSRTIDQMQRDAARASVILPPSDSKNNSYSFSFAAQKESLAYLPGSLVPLSAQLGEVKAICAVLFAAKVNSLDNLRRERVSDDDLKGPQTDYLSDKSLTNELAVLSPYELSFRCFSSELASVLAGFASSPCGMIIVKTINVESAPAVAASNEPVPPPMASAPAYANPVPPRAASTPRPEDSFRDRYGLGGRGRPRPTPQPQQMYVQPVPAVPSANKGGLPLVLDEKQLKVTLMLNVVKPAPPK
;
A
#
# COMPACT_ATOMS: atom_id res chain seq x y z
N MET A 1 22.68 -47.92 89.99
CA MET A 1 23.48 -48.35 88.77
C MET A 1 23.41 -49.91 88.62
N ASP A 2 22.93 -50.66 89.54
CA ASP A 2 22.91 -52.13 89.49
C ASP A 2 21.86 -52.71 88.50
N TRP A 3 20.79 -51.97 88.19
CA TRP A 3 19.78 -52.33 87.18
C TRP A 3 20.40 -52.39 85.74
N ILE A 4 21.27 -51.46 85.40
CA ILE A 4 21.97 -51.43 84.10
C ILE A 4 22.89 -52.60 83.91
N LYS A 5 23.65 -52.97 84.98
CA LYS A 5 24.57 -54.11 84.96
C LYS A 5 23.83 -55.45 84.81
N ARG A 6 22.64 -55.55 85.37
CA ARG A 6 21.82 -56.76 85.31
C ARG A 6 21.10 -56.95 83.99
N ASN A 7 20.83 -55.86 83.26
CA ASN A 7 20.13 -55.87 81.96
C ASN A 7 21.02 -55.43 80.80
N LEU A 8 22.35 -55.47 80.92
CA LEU A 8 23.30 -54.96 79.96
C LEU A 8 23.10 -55.57 78.56
N TYR A 9 22.89 -56.91 78.49
CA TYR A 9 22.66 -57.58 77.21
C TYR A 9 21.36 -57.12 76.51
N PHE A 10 20.31 -56.86 77.26
CA PHE A 10 19.06 -56.29 76.70
C PHE A 10 19.22 -54.90 76.19
N LEU A 11 19.97 -54.05 76.93
CA LEU A 11 20.23 -52.68 76.57
C LEU A 11 21.12 -52.56 75.30
N VAL A 12 22.17 -53.41 75.24
CA VAL A 12 23.01 -53.48 74.02
C VAL A 12 22.19 -54.01 72.83
N GLY A 13 21.38 -55.10 73.05
CA GLY A 13 20.52 -55.65 71.99
C GLY A 13 19.49 -54.61 71.45
N SER A 14 18.87 -53.84 72.35
CA SER A 14 17.91 -52.80 71.92
C SER A 14 18.60 -51.64 71.15
N LEU A 15 19.82 -51.30 71.59
CA LEU A 15 20.59 -50.25 70.89
C LEU A 15 21.02 -50.69 69.46
N VAL A 16 21.46 -51.97 69.35
CA VAL A 16 21.78 -52.57 68.05
C VAL A 16 20.53 -52.63 67.14
N ALA A 17 19.37 -53.03 67.71
CA ALA A 17 18.11 -53.06 66.95
C ALA A 17 17.67 -51.72 66.49
N LEU A 18 17.79 -50.61 67.30
CA LEU A 18 17.54 -49.28 66.93
C LEU A 18 18.50 -48.80 65.83
N ALA A 19 19.77 -49.08 65.91
CA ALA A 19 20.76 -48.77 64.91
C ALA A 19 20.43 -49.42 63.54
N LEU A 20 20.09 -50.71 63.56
CA LEU A 20 19.66 -51.43 62.34
C LEU A 20 18.36 -50.87 61.76
N MET A 21 17.38 -50.49 62.59
CA MET A 21 16.14 -49.89 62.18
C MET A 21 16.42 -48.50 61.54
N GLY A 22 17.31 -47.70 62.11
CA GLY A 22 17.77 -46.46 61.58
C GLY A 22 18.44 -46.58 60.16
N LEU A 23 19.34 -47.56 60.03
CA LEU A 23 19.97 -47.90 58.75
C LEU A 23 18.96 -48.36 57.70
N ALA A 24 18.01 -49.25 58.10
CA ALA A 24 16.94 -49.64 57.16
C ALA A 24 16.05 -48.50 56.74
N GLY A 25 15.68 -47.63 57.68
CA GLY A 25 14.92 -46.42 57.38
C GLY A 25 15.66 -45.46 56.42
N TRP A 26 16.96 -45.23 56.69
CA TRP A 26 17.81 -44.40 55.79
C TRP A 26 17.97 -45.03 54.41
N TYR A 27 18.14 -46.32 54.30
CA TYR A 27 18.21 -47.05 53.04
C TYR A 27 16.92 -46.95 52.26
N LEU A 28 15.75 -47.10 52.87
CA LEU A 28 14.45 -46.96 52.25
C LEU A 28 14.23 -45.54 51.78
N TYR A 29 14.57 -44.51 52.58
CA TYR A 29 14.47 -43.13 52.23
C TYR A 29 15.35 -42.79 51.03
N SER A 30 16.60 -43.25 51.03
CA SER A 30 17.54 -43.02 49.91
C SER A 30 17.02 -43.69 48.63
N LYS A 31 16.47 -44.90 48.72
CA LYS A 31 15.88 -45.57 47.56
C LYS A 31 14.60 -44.89 47.06
N TRP A 32 13.77 -44.36 47.96
CA TRP A 32 12.57 -43.62 47.61
C TRP A 32 12.92 -42.30 46.91
N GLN A 33 13.89 -41.59 47.40
CA GLN A 33 14.37 -40.39 46.75
C GLN A 33 14.93 -40.67 45.34
N LEU A 34 15.78 -41.68 45.22
CA LEU A 34 16.31 -42.09 43.90
C LEU A 34 15.18 -42.50 42.93
N ASN A 35 14.16 -43.18 43.42
CA ASN A 35 13.00 -43.56 42.59
C ASN A 35 12.20 -42.35 42.13
N ASN A 36 12.01 -41.33 42.99
CA ASN A 36 11.34 -40.09 42.62
C ASN A 36 12.13 -39.30 41.59
N ASP A 37 13.47 -39.21 41.71
CA ASP A 37 14.33 -38.56 40.76
C ASP A 37 14.28 -39.23 39.36
N ILE A 38 14.28 -40.59 39.37
CA ILE A 38 14.15 -41.35 38.11
C ILE A 38 12.76 -41.18 37.50
N LEU A 39 11.69 -41.18 38.30
CA LEU A 39 10.32 -40.95 37.81
C LEU A 39 10.17 -39.53 37.23
N GLY A 40 10.71 -38.51 37.92
CA GLY A 40 10.74 -37.14 37.41
C GLY A 40 11.48 -37.02 36.08
N GLY A 41 12.65 -37.68 35.97
CA GLY A 41 13.40 -37.73 34.70
C GLY A 41 12.65 -38.48 33.60
N LEU A 42 11.93 -39.54 33.92
CA LEU A 42 11.10 -40.28 32.95
C LEU A 42 9.94 -39.43 32.46
N ASP A 43 9.22 -38.75 33.37
CA ASP A 43 8.10 -37.88 33.03
C ASP A 43 8.55 -36.73 32.13
N GLU A 44 9.73 -36.17 32.40
CA GLU A 44 10.31 -35.12 31.53
C GLU A 44 10.59 -35.64 30.11
N GLN A 45 11.18 -36.82 29.99
CA GLN A 45 11.45 -37.45 28.69
C GLN A 45 10.14 -37.83 27.99
N TYR A 46 9.15 -38.30 28.72
CA TYR A 46 7.82 -38.58 28.15
C TYR A 46 7.10 -37.34 27.67
N ALA A 47 7.19 -36.24 28.42
CA ALA A 47 6.65 -34.95 28.00
C ALA A 47 7.35 -34.39 26.74
N LYS A 48 8.68 -34.56 26.68
CA LYS A 48 9.45 -34.19 25.47
C LYS A 48 9.03 -35.02 24.24
N LEU A 49 8.89 -36.34 24.42
CA LEU A 49 8.46 -37.25 23.36
C LEU A 49 7.04 -36.94 22.89
N LYS A 50 6.12 -36.70 23.82
CA LYS A 50 4.74 -36.30 23.52
C LYS A 50 4.70 -34.97 22.75
N ARG A 51 5.47 -33.97 23.18
CA ARG A 51 5.59 -32.68 22.50
C ARG A 51 6.11 -32.86 21.07
N LEU A 52 7.13 -33.70 20.87
CA LEU A 52 7.67 -33.96 19.52
C LEU A 52 6.65 -34.72 18.66
N TYR A 53 5.85 -35.60 19.23
CA TYR A 53 4.79 -36.32 18.51
C TYR A 53 3.63 -35.39 18.09
N GLU A 54 3.28 -34.43 18.94
CA GLU A 54 2.20 -33.46 18.68
C GLU A 54 2.64 -32.28 17.79
N GLN A 55 3.95 -32.13 17.51
CA GLN A 55 4.44 -31.07 16.62
C GLN A 55 3.90 -31.23 15.20
N ASN A 56 3.50 -30.12 14.61
CA ASN A 56 3.14 -30.06 13.21
C ASN A 56 4.13 -29.13 12.46
N PRO A 57 4.95 -29.62 11.53
CA PRO A 57 4.96 -31.01 10.99
C PRO A 57 5.55 -32.03 11.96
N HIS A 58 5.00 -33.24 11.93
CA HIS A 58 5.47 -34.37 12.76
C HIS A 58 6.92 -34.72 12.36
N PRO A 59 7.83 -34.92 13.34
CA PRO A 59 9.25 -35.13 13.03
C PRO A 59 9.56 -36.43 12.25
N GLY A 60 8.62 -37.37 12.21
CA GLY A 60 8.78 -38.62 11.48
C GLY A 60 8.72 -39.84 12.36
N SER A 61 9.17 -40.98 11.86
CA SER A 61 9.25 -42.27 12.53
C SER A 61 10.65 -42.84 12.35
N GLY A 62 10.95 -43.98 13.01
CA GLY A 62 12.25 -44.63 12.84
C GLY A 62 12.61 -45.05 11.41
N LYS A 63 11.64 -45.03 10.48
CA LYS A 63 11.83 -45.31 9.03
C LYS A 63 11.79 -44.05 8.16
N ILE A 64 11.14 -43.01 8.59
CA ILE A 64 10.94 -41.76 7.81
C ILE A 64 11.31 -40.57 8.70
N ASP A 65 12.35 -39.85 8.32
CA ASP A 65 12.78 -38.61 8.98
C ASP A 65 12.26 -37.43 8.18
N ASN A 66 11.10 -36.91 8.59
CA ASN A 66 10.48 -35.75 7.93
C ASN A 66 11.31 -34.48 8.11
N ILE A 67 12.10 -34.38 9.19
CA ILE A 67 12.97 -33.21 9.39
C ILE A 67 14.10 -33.20 8.38
N LYS A 68 14.71 -34.38 8.11
CA LYS A 68 15.75 -34.49 7.08
C LYS A 68 15.18 -34.21 5.71
N ILE A 69 14.03 -34.80 5.35
CA ILE A 69 13.35 -34.56 4.08
C ILE A 69 13.05 -33.08 3.88
N ALA A 70 12.53 -32.38 4.91
CA ALA A 70 12.26 -30.95 4.85
C ALA A 70 13.52 -30.12 4.65
N LYS A 71 14.63 -30.49 5.30
CA LYS A 71 15.93 -29.84 5.09
C LYS A 71 16.48 -30.05 3.70
N ASP A 72 16.36 -31.25 3.17
CA ASP A 72 16.80 -31.60 1.81
C ASP A 72 15.99 -30.79 0.78
N GLN A 73 14.64 -30.73 0.93
CA GLN A 73 13.78 -29.91 0.08
C GLN A 73 14.12 -28.41 0.19
N GLN A 74 14.39 -27.92 1.40
CA GLN A 74 14.82 -26.53 1.57
C GLN A 74 16.16 -26.25 0.87
N GLN A 75 17.07 -27.21 0.90
CA GLN A 75 18.36 -27.09 0.20
C GLN A 75 18.16 -27.11 -1.32
N GLU A 76 17.35 -28.04 -1.85
CA GLU A 76 17.00 -28.09 -3.27
C GLU A 76 16.36 -26.76 -3.75
N LEU A 77 15.45 -26.19 -2.95
CA LEU A 77 14.83 -24.90 -3.25
C LEU A 77 15.87 -23.77 -3.27
N ARG A 78 16.79 -23.73 -2.31
CA ARG A 78 17.88 -22.75 -2.29
C ARG A 78 18.80 -22.89 -3.52
N ASP A 79 19.13 -24.11 -3.91
CA ASP A 79 19.96 -24.37 -5.07
C ASP A 79 19.22 -24.01 -6.39
N TYR A 80 17.91 -24.24 -6.45
CA TYR A 80 17.08 -23.77 -7.57
C TYR A 80 17.07 -22.24 -7.66
N ILE A 81 16.88 -21.54 -6.54
CA ILE A 81 16.91 -20.07 -6.49
C ILE A 81 18.29 -19.56 -6.96
N ARG A 82 19.39 -20.16 -6.51
CA ARG A 82 20.75 -19.80 -6.98
C ARG A 82 20.92 -20.01 -8.47
N LYS A 83 20.39 -21.11 -9.05
CA LYS A 83 20.44 -21.36 -10.48
C LYS A 83 19.61 -20.38 -11.29
N THR A 84 18.51 -19.86 -10.74
CA THR A 84 17.66 -18.88 -11.42
C THR A 84 18.16 -17.45 -11.27
N GLN A 85 19.03 -17.16 -10.27
CA GLN A 85 19.58 -15.83 -10.01
C GLN A 85 20.20 -15.14 -11.25
N PRO A 86 20.96 -15.81 -12.14
CA PRO A 86 21.50 -15.19 -13.35
C PRO A 86 20.45 -14.70 -14.35
N TYR A 87 19.23 -15.23 -14.28
CA TYR A 87 18.14 -14.82 -15.16
C TYR A 87 17.47 -13.51 -14.72
N PHE A 88 17.72 -13.05 -13.48
CA PHE A 88 17.22 -11.77 -13.00
C PHE A 88 18.18 -10.66 -13.44
N GLN A 89 17.80 -9.95 -14.48
CA GLN A 89 18.54 -8.77 -14.91
C GLN A 89 18.28 -7.63 -13.92
N LEU A 90 19.35 -7.08 -13.36
CA LEU A 90 19.26 -5.90 -12.51
C LEU A 90 18.95 -4.67 -13.35
N CYS A 91 18.18 -3.73 -12.78
CA CYS A 91 18.08 -2.41 -13.37
C CYS A 91 19.48 -1.78 -13.41
N PRO A 92 19.95 -1.33 -14.58
CA PRO A 92 21.26 -0.71 -14.67
C PRO A 92 21.27 0.60 -13.88
N ALA A 93 22.26 0.75 -13.01
CA ALA A 93 22.50 2.01 -12.31
C ALA A 93 22.79 3.14 -13.30
N ILE A 94 22.34 4.35 -13.01
CA ILE A 94 22.56 5.53 -13.87
C ILE A 94 23.27 6.62 -13.06
N PRO A 95 24.50 7.02 -13.45
CA PRO A 95 25.35 6.44 -14.48
C PRO A 95 25.97 5.11 -14.03
N GLN A 96 26.36 4.28 -14.99
CA GLN A 96 27.18 3.11 -14.70
C GLN A 96 28.61 3.55 -14.47
N PRO A 97 29.23 3.20 -13.34
CA PRO A 97 30.63 3.58 -13.08
C PRO A 97 31.57 2.78 -13.98
N GLU A 98 32.15 3.41 -15.00
CA GLU A 98 33.13 2.76 -15.90
C GLU A 98 34.42 2.37 -15.18
N SER A 99 34.82 3.10 -14.13
CA SER A 99 36.06 2.92 -13.37
C SER A 99 35.86 2.53 -11.89
N GLY A 100 34.64 2.10 -11.51
CA GLY A 100 34.31 1.70 -10.14
C GLY A 100 34.17 2.85 -9.14
N LYS A 101 34.48 4.10 -9.51
CA LYS A 101 34.27 5.30 -8.67
C LYS A 101 33.39 6.28 -9.40
N LEU A 102 32.23 6.56 -8.83
CA LEU A 102 31.29 7.55 -9.34
C LEU A 102 31.59 8.92 -8.74
N THR A 103 31.73 9.95 -9.57
CA THR A 103 31.94 11.34 -9.11
C THR A 103 30.60 12.06 -8.96
N SER A 104 30.55 13.08 -8.09
CA SER A 104 29.36 13.92 -7.89
C SER A 104 28.94 14.63 -9.19
N GLN A 105 29.91 15.06 -10.00
CA GLN A 105 29.64 15.75 -11.25
C GLN A 105 29.03 14.81 -12.32
N GLU A 106 29.55 13.59 -12.44
CA GLU A 106 29.00 12.57 -13.36
C GLU A 106 27.56 12.22 -12.97
N PHE A 107 27.32 12.00 -11.68
CA PHE A 107 25.97 11.71 -11.19
C PHE A 107 25.00 12.87 -11.44
N SER A 108 25.36 14.11 -11.08
CA SER A 108 24.51 15.30 -11.28
C SER A 108 24.15 15.50 -12.76
N SER A 109 25.13 15.35 -13.66
CA SER A 109 24.90 15.46 -15.10
C SER A 109 24.03 14.34 -15.64
N ALA A 110 24.23 13.10 -15.19
CA ALA A 110 23.41 11.95 -15.56
C ALA A 110 21.98 12.07 -15.01
N LEU A 111 21.82 12.53 -13.77
CA LEU A 111 20.53 12.78 -13.13
C LEU A 111 19.71 13.78 -13.94
N SER A 112 20.29 14.95 -14.25
CA SER A 112 19.61 15.99 -15.02
C SER A 112 19.18 15.49 -16.40
N ARG A 113 20.07 14.81 -17.14
CA ARG A 113 19.76 14.22 -18.44
C ARG A 113 18.65 13.17 -18.36
N THR A 114 18.67 12.34 -17.32
CA THR A 114 17.66 11.28 -17.14
C THR A 114 16.30 11.86 -16.79
N ILE A 115 16.24 12.86 -15.91
CA ILE A 115 15.00 13.58 -15.60
C ILE A 115 14.42 14.23 -16.86
N ASP A 116 15.25 14.96 -17.62
CA ASP A 116 14.82 15.60 -18.88
C ASP A 116 14.34 14.57 -19.91
N GLN A 117 14.97 13.40 -19.96
CA GLN A 117 14.53 12.31 -20.82
C GLN A 117 13.16 11.76 -20.38
N MET A 118 12.98 11.47 -19.09
CA MET A 118 11.70 10.97 -18.57
C MET A 118 10.56 11.96 -18.79
N GLN A 119 10.82 13.27 -18.69
CA GLN A 119 9.82 14.30 -18.98
C GLN A 119 9.44 14.34 -20.47
N ARG A 120 10.42 14.21 -21.37
CA ARG A 120 10.15 14.11 -22.81
C ARG A 120 9.37 12.83 -23.15
N ASP A 121 9.71 11.72 -22.49
CA ASP A 121 9.03 10.44 -22.72
C ASP A 121 7.59 10.49 -22.19
N ALA A 122 7.35 11.13 -21.04
CA ALA A 122 6.01 11.40 -20.54
C ALA A 122 5.19 12.26 -21.51
N ALA A 123 5.79 13.35 -22.04
CA ALA A 123 5.13 14.20 -23.02
C ALA A 123 4.78 13.46 -24.33
N ARG A 124 5.67 12.58 -24.82
CA ARG A 124 5.41 11.72 -25.99
C ARG A 124 4.28 10.72 -25.74
N ALA A 125 4.21 10.20 -24.51
CA ALA A 125 3.15 9.29 -24.11
C ALA A 125 1.84 10.02 -23.75
N SER A 126 1.83 11.35 -23.77
CA SER A 126 0.70 12.21 -23.33
C SER A 126 0.33 12.03 -21.86
N VAL A 127 1.30 11.67 -21.02
CA VAL A 127 1.13 11.50 -19.56
C VAL A 127 1.30 12.85 -18.87
N ILE A 128 0.30 13.26 -18.12
CA ILE A 128 0.34 14.50 -17.34
C ILE A 128 1.19 14.23 -16.08
N LEU A 129 2.23 15.04 -15.89
CA LEU A 129 3.07 14.99 -14.69
C LEU A 129 2.55 15.97 -13.62
N PRO A 130 2.85 15.72 -12.32
CA PRO A 130 2.48 16.64 -11.25
C PRO A 130 3.04 18.03 -11.47
N PRO A 131 2.30 19.09 -11.10
CA PRO A 131 2.84 20.43 -11.09
C PRO A 131 4.01 20.53 -10.11
N SER A 132 5.07 21.18 -10.49
CA SER A 132 6.19 21.45 -9.59
C SER A 132 5.87 22.63 -8.69
N ASP A 133 6.23 22.55 -7.41
CA ASP A 133 6.01 23.61 -6.42
C ASP A 133 6.79 24.90 -6.70
N SER A 134 7.81 24.85 -7.54
CA SER A 134 8.63 25.99 -7.93
C SER A 134 8.32 26.44 -9.35
N LYS A 135 8.12 27.74 -9.52
CA LYS A 135 7.70 28.41 -10.79
C LYS A 135 8.55 28.08 -12.03
N ASN A 136 9.73 27.50 -11.88
CA ASN A 136 10.66 27.18 -12.97
C ASN A 136 11.18 25.75 -12.96
N ASN A 137 10.73 24.89 -12.04
CA ASN A 137 11.21 23.51 -11.93
C ASN A 137 10.15 22.55 -12.45
N SER A 138 10.53 21.74 -13.40
CA SER A 138 9.76 20.61 -13.87
C SER A 138 9.82 19.45 -12.86
N TYR A 139 8.85 18.54 -12.85
CA TYR A 139 8.76 17.41 -11.94
C TYR A 139 10.04 16.57 -11.94
N SER A 140 10.57 16.28 -10.77
CA SER A 140 11.88 15.66 -10.56
C SER A 140 11.84 14.17 -10.21
N PHE A 141 10.69 13.51 -10.26
CA PHE A 141 10.51 12.06 -9.98
C PHE A 141 11.15 11.65 -8.64
N SER A 142 10.88 12.40 -7.56
CA SER A 142 11.42 12.24 -6.20
C SER A 142 12.94 12.46 -6.06
N PHE A 143 13.55 13.17 -6.99
CA PHE A 143 14.95 13.60 -6.93
C PHE A 143 15.12 15.13 -6.82
N ALA A 144 14.14 15.83 -6.23
CA ALA A 144 14.18 17.29 -6.12
C ALA A 144 15.42 17.76 -5.32
N ALA A 145 15.71 17.14 -4.19
CA ALA A 145 16.86 17.47 -3.36
C ALA A 145 18.20 17.24 -4.09
N GLN A 146 18.30 16.14 -4.85
CA GLN A 146 19.50 15.80 -5.59
C GLN A 146 19.74 16.70 -6.79
N LYS A 147 18.66 17.17 -7.44
CA LYS A 147 18.74 18.10 -8.57
C LYS A 147 19.35 19.45 -8.17
N GLU A 148 19.11 19.88 -6.94
CA GLU A 148 19.61 21.15 -6.40
C GLU A 148 21.02 21.00 -5.77
N SER A 149 21.46 19.77 -5.47
CA SER A 149 22.74 19.50 -4.85
C SER A 149 23.88 19.47 -5.87
N LEU A 150 24.96 20.20 -5.58
CA LEU A 150 26.21 20.17 -6.35
C LEU A 150 27.23 19.16 -5.81
N ALA A 151 27.10 18.75 -4.55
CA ALA A 151 27.96 17.81 -3.86
C ALA A 151 27.14 16.82 -3.06
N TYR A 152 27.57 15.58 -3.04
CA TYR A 152 26.91 14.47 -2.35
C TYR A 152 27.81 13.90 -1.26
N LEU A 153 27.19 13.34 -0.23
CA LEU A 153 27.90 12.70 0.87
C LEU A 153 28.65 11.44 0.41
N PRO A 154 29.80 11.11 1.03
CA PRO A 154 30.53 9.90 0.71
C PRO A 154 29.63 8.65 0.86
N GLY A 155 29.61 7.80 -0.17
CA GLY A 155 28.82 6.55 -0.17
C GLY A 155 27.36 6.69 -0.62
N SER A 156 26.83 7.92 -0.81
CA SER A 156 25.45 8.13 -1.26
C SER A 156 25.25 7.92 -2.77
N LEU A 157 26.28 8.09 -3.57
CA LEU A 157 26.18 8.08 -5.04
C LEU A 157 25.75 6.71 -5.60
N VAL A 158 26.28 5.62 -5.05
CA VAL A 158 25.97 4.26 -5.53
C VAL A 158 24.50 3.91 -5.33
N PRO A 159 23.91 4.03 -4.11
CA PRO A 159 22.51 3.74 -3.93
C PRO A 159 21.59 4.71 -4.70
N LEU A 160 21.95 6.00 -4.82
CA LEU A 160 21.18 6.96 -5.60
C LEU A 160 21.19 6.64 -7.11
N SER A 161 22.34 6.22 -7.66
CA SER A 161 22.43 5.82 -9.07
C SER A 161 21.61 4.58 -9.37
N ALA A 162 21.58 3.61 -8.45
CA ALA A 162 20.72 2.43 -8.57
C ALA A 162 19.23 2.80 -8.54
N GLN A 163 18.81 3.64 -7.58
CA GLN A 163 17.43 4.12 -7.51
C GLN A 163 17.02 4.92 -8.75
N LEU A 164 17.91 5.72 -9.32
CA LEU A 164 17.61 6.46 -10.56
C LEU A 164 17.31 5.51 -11.72
N GLY A 165 18.06 4.40 -11.83
CA GLY A 165 17.81 3.35 -12.80
C GLY A 165 16.45 2.67 -12.59
N GLU A 166 16.11 2.36 -11.35
CA GLU A 166 14.84 1.74 -10.96
C GLU A 166 13.64 2.65 -11.24
N VAL A 167 13.71 3.93 -10.85
CA VAL A 167 12.67 4.92 -11.14
C VAL A 167 12.47 5.09 -12.63
N LYS A 168 13.55 5.14 -13.41
CA LYS A 168 13.47 5.20 -14.88
C LYS A 168 12.74 3.97 -15.45
N ALA A 169 13.05 2.77 -14.96
CA ALA A 169 12.39 1.53 -15.40
C ALA A 169 10.90 1.53 -15.04
N ILE A 170 10.54 1.94 -13.83
CA ILE A 170 9.15 2.06 -13.38
C ILE A 170 8.38 3.06 -14.26
N CYS A 171 8.94 4.25 -14.48
CA CYS A 171 8.32 5.28 -15.33
C CYS A 171 8.17 4.81 -16.78
N ALA A 172 9.14 4.04 -17.32
CA ALA A 172 9.05 3.50 -18.66
C ALA A 172 7.84 2.57 -18.85
N VAL A 173 7.51 1.75 -17.83
CA VAL A 173 6.30 0.92 -17.86
C VAL A 173 5.03 1.77 -17.88
N LEU A 174 4.95 2.81 -17.03
CA LEU A 174 3.79 3.71 -16.98
C LEU A 174 3.60 4.46 -18.32
N PHE A 175 4.68 4.94 -18.92
CA PHE A 175 4.63 5.67 -20.19
C PHE A 175 4.30 4.74 -21.36
N ALA A 176 4.80 3.49 -21.34
CA ALA A 176 4.43 2.49 -22.35
C ALA A 176 2.95 2.13 -22.29
N ALA A 177 2.38 2.06 -21.08
CA ALA A 177 0.96 1.83 -20.87
C ALA A 177 0.09 3.08 -21.14
N LYS A 178 0.70 4.26 -21.35
CA LYS A 178 0.03 5.55 -21.63
C LYS A 178 -1.00 5.94 -20.58
N VAL A 179 -0.64 5.84 -19.29
CA VAL A 179 -1.51 6.30 -18.21
C VAL A 179 -1.88 7.78 -18.39
N ASN A 180 -3.05 8.23 -17.93
CA ASN A 180 -3.48 9.61 -18.11
C ASN A 180 -2.61 10.61 -17.35
N SER A 181 -2.34 10.33 -16.08
CA SER A 181 -1.48 11.19 -15.25
C SER A 181 -0.69 10.37 -14.24
N LEU A 182 0.52 10.81 -13.94
CA LEU A 182 1.26 10.41 -12.76
C LEU A 182 1.01 11.46 -11.69
N ASP A 183 0.38 11.07 -10.57
CA ASP A 183 0.08 12.02 -9.48
C ASP A 183 1.23 12.09 -8.46
N ASN A 184 1.87 10.98 -8.15
CA ASN A 184 3.01 10.92 -7.23
C ASN A 184 3.87 9.67 -7.45
N LEU A 185 5.16 9.80 -7.18
CA LEU A 185 6.11 8.69 -7.06
C LEU A 185 6.91 8.91 -5.79
N ARG A 186 6.94 7.91 -4.90
CA ARG A 186 7.67 7.95 -3.63
C ARG A 186 8.66 6.80 -3.56
N ARG A 187 9.82 7.06 -3.02
CA ARG A 187 10.90 6.08 -2.83
C ARG A 187 11.39 6.06 -1.39
N GLU A 188 12.13 5.04 -1.00
CA GLU A 188 12.82 5.04 0.29
C GLU A 188 13.99 6.04 0.30
N ARG A 189 14.35 6.50 1.49
CA ARG A 189 15.57 7.29 1.70
C ARG A 189 16.76 6.37 1.77
N VAL A 190 17.75 6.60 0.92
CA VAL A 190 19.00 5.81 0.87
C VAL A 190 20.23 6.63 1.24
N SER A 191 20.07 7.93 1.42
CA SER A 191 21.15 8.87 1.72
C SER A 191 20.67 9.96 2.66
N ASP A 192 21.58 10.52 3.45
CA ASP A 192 21.31 11.71 4.25
C ASP A 192 21.04 12.95 3.38
N ASP A 193 21.46 12.94 2.11
CA ASP A 193 21.09 13.98 1.15
C ASP A 193 19.56 14.03 0.88
N ASP A 194 18.87 12.91 1.07
CA ASP A 194 17.40 12.82 0.94
C ASP A 194 16.64 13.58 2.04
N LEU A 195 17.31 13.92 3.16
CA LEU A 195 16.69 14.68 4.26
C LEU A 195 16.37 16.13 3.87
N LYS A 196 17.04 16.66 2.84
CA LYS A 196 16.84 18.02 2.33
C LYS A 196 15.61 18.14 1.41
N GLY A 197 15.06 17.01 0.95
CA GLY A 197 13.94 16.99 0.01
C GLY A 197 12.57 17.08 0.68
N PRO A 198 11.51 17.29 -0.12
CA PRO A 198 10.14 17.32 0.36
C PRO A 198 9.77 15.95 0.95
N GLN A 199 9.11 15.96 2.12
CA GLN A 199 8.72 14.72 2.80
C GLN A 199 7.73 13.87 1.99
N THR A 200 7.01 14.49 1.07
CA THR A 200 6.03 13.85 0.17
C THR A 200 6.67 12.88 -0.82
N ASP A 201 7.96 13.02 -1.10
CA ASP A 201 8.69 12.21 -2.06
C ASP A 201 9.25 10.90 -1.48
N TYR A 202 9.16 10.75 -0.15
CA TYR A 202 9.80 9.64 0.53
C TYR A 202 8.81 8.76 1.30
N LEU A 203 9.12 7.46 1.33
CA LEU A 203 8.45 6.47 2.15
C LEU A 203 9.11 6.39 3.53
N SER A 204 8.32 5.99 4.53
CA SER A 204 8.81 5.56 5.84
C SER A 204 9.37 4.14 5.81
N ASP A 205 8.86 3.33 4.89
CA ASP A 205 9.27 1.94 4.70
C ASP A 205 10.70 1.90 4.17
N LYS A 206 11.49 0.96 4.71
CA LYS A 206 12.88 0.72 4.32
C LYS A 206 13.00 -0.58 3.53
N SER A 207 14.06 -0.68 2.74
CA SER A 207 14.44 -1.92 2.07
C SER A 207 14.55 -3.08 3.06
N LEU A 208 13.91 -4.18 2.71
CA LEU A 208 13.98 -5.43 3.45
C LEU A 208 15.03 -6.33 2.82
N THR A 209 16.07 -6.64 3.60
CA THR A 209 17.14 -7.55 3.15
C THR A 209 16.92 -8.92 3.76
N ASN A 210 16.88 -9.95 2.94
CA ASN A 210 16.90 -11.35 3.34
C ASN A 210 18.12 -12.07 2.74
N GLU A 211 18.26 -13.36 3.01
CA GLU A 211 19.42 -14.15 2.53
C GLU A 211 19.53 -14.22 0.99
N LEU A 212 18.44 -13.98 0.26
CA LEU A 212 18.33 -14.21 -1.18
C LEU A 212 18.24 -12.91 -1.97
N ALA A 213 17.60 -11.88 -1.40
CA ALA A 213 17.31 -10.65 -2.11
C ALA A 213 17.17 -9.43 -1.19
N VAL A 214 17.33 -8.27 -1.78
CA VAL A 214 16.99 -6.97 -1.21
C VAL A 214 15.72 -6.47 -1.91
N LEU A 215 14.70 -6.13 -1.13
CA LEU A 215 13.41 -5.62 -1.61
C LEU A 215 13.36 -4.12 -1.37
N SER A 216 13.43 -3.32 -2.42
CA SER A 216 13.35 -1.86 -2.32
C SER A 216 11.92 -1.39 -2.57
N PRO A 217 11.27 -0.70 -1.59
CA PRO A 217 9.88 -0.28 -1.71
C PRO A 217 9.74 0.99 -2.54
N TYR A 218 8.67 1.06 -3.34
CA TYR A 218 8.21 2.22 -4.09
C TYR A 218 6.70 2.36 -3.97
N GLU A 219 6.20 3.59 -3.95
CA GLU A 219 4.79 3.90 -4.03
C GLU A 219 4.53 4.76 -5.25
N LEU A 220 3.53 4.38 -6.03
CA LEU A 220 3.10 5.09 -7.23
C LEU A 220 1.63 5.47 -7.09
N SER A 221 1.29 6.71 -7.39
CA SER A 221 -0.09 7.14 -7.53
C SER A 221 -0.28 7.73 -8.92
N PHE A 222 -1.22 7.20 -9.68
CA PHE A 222 -1.49 7.62 -11.05
C PHE A 222 -2.97 7.47 -11.40
N ARG A 223 -3.39 8.08 -12.49
CA ARG A 223 -4.75 7.97 -13.00
C ARG A 223 -4.74 7.29 -14.36
N CYS A 224 -5.69 6.39 -14.54
CA CYS A 224 -5.79 5.60 -15.76
C CYS A 224 -7.22 5.05 -15.93
N PHE A 225 -7.47 4.42 -17.06
CA PHE A 225 -8.63 3.55 -17.29
C PHE A 225 -8.27 2.08 -17.05
N SER A 226 -9.27 1.21 -17.02
CA SER A 226 -9.07 -0.21 -16.69
C SER A 226 -8.11 -0.93 -17.65
N SER A 227 -8.16 -0.61 -18.95
CA SER A 227 -7.28 -1.18 -19.96
C SER A 227 -5.82 -0.79 -19.76
N GLU A 228 -5.57 0.46 -19.36
CA GLU A 228 -4.24 0.96 -19.06
C GLU A 228 -3.68 0.34 -17.79
N LEU A 229 -4.52 0.18 -16.74
CA LEU A 229 -4.14 -0.52 -15.51
C LEU A 229 -3.70 -1.95 -15.81
N ALA A 230 -4.46 -2.69 -16.62
CA ALA A 230 -4.08 -4.04 -17.04
C ALA A 230 -2.73 -4.05 -17.78
N SER A 231 -2.48 -3.05 -18.66
CA SER A 231 -1.21 -2.87 -19.36
C SER A 231 -0.04 -2.56 -18.41
N VAL A 232 -0.27 -1.73 -17.39
CA VAL A 232 0.73 -1.43 -16.34
C VAL A 232 1.11 -2.69 -15.57
N LEU A 233 0.13 -3.48 -15.12
CA LEU A 233 0.37 -4.70 -14.37
C LEU A 233 1.11 -5.76 -15.23
N ALA A 234 0.71 -5.91 -16.49
CA ALA A 234 1.41 -6.77 -17.44
C ALA A 234 2.85 -6.28 -17.71
N GLY A 235 3.05 -4.96 -17.81
CA GLY A 235 4.34 -4.34 -17.98
C GLY A 235 5.29 -4.58 -16.81
N PHE A 236 4.81 -4.50 -15.57
CA PHE A 236 5.62 -4.85 -14.41
C PHE A 236 5.97 -6.32 -14.34
N ALA A 237 5.04 -7.22 -14.71
CA ALA A 237 5.28 -8.67 -14.75
C ALA A 237 6.29 -9.08 -15.84
N SER A 238 6.36 -8.33 -16.93
CA SER A 238 7.25 -8.59 -18.08
C SER A 238 8.45 -7.64 -18.17
N SER A 239 8.70 -6.86 -17.12
CA SER A 239 9.79 -5.85 -17.11
C SER A 239 11.14 -6.49 -17.37
N PRO A 240 11.92 -6.01 -18.37
CA PRO A 240 13.28 -6.47 -18.60
C PRO A 240 14.27 -5.99 -17.55
N CYS A 241 13.88 -4.99 -16.77
CA CYS A 241 14.68 -4.35 -15.74
C CYS A 241 14.24 -4.81 -14.35
N GLY A 242 14.88 -5.86 -13.83
CA GLY A 242 14.61 -6.36 -12.50
C GLY A 242 13.23 -7.02 -12.34
N MET A 243 13.07 -7.72 -11.25
CA MET A 243 11.77 -8.26 -10.86
C MET A 243 11.01 -7.20 -10.06
N ILE A 244 9.90 -6.71 -10.59
CA ILE A 244 9.03 -5.76 -9.89
C ILE A 244 7.82 -6.52 -9.37
N ILE A 245 7.67 -6.56 -8.05
CA ILE A 245 6.55 -7.23 -7.39
C ILE A 245 5.55 -6.17 -6.94
N VAL A 246 4.31 -6.28 -7.39
CA VAL A 246 3.20 -5.47 -6.88
C VAL A 246 2.75 -6.04 -5.54
N LYS A 247 2.97 -5.28 -4.46
CA LYS A 247 2.61 -5.67 -3.10
C LYS A 247 1.15 -5.37 -2.77
N THR A 248 0.70 -4.18 -3.15
CA THR A 248 -0.65 -3.70 -2.84
C THR A 248 -1.17 -2.84 -3.98
N ILE A 249 -2.45 -2.98 -4.29
CA ILE A 249 -3.17 -2.17 -5.26
C ILE A 249 -4.37 -1.57 -4.55
N ASN A 250 -4.45 -0.24 -4.52
CA ASN A 250 -5.64 0.49 -4.10
C ASN A 250 -6.21 1.24 -5.31
N VAL A 251 -7.50 1.03 -5.58
CA VAL A 251 -8.18 1.64 -6.73
C VAL A 251 -9.37 2.42 -6.21
N GLU A 252 -9.37 3.72 -6.51
CA GLU A 252 -10.44 4.64 -6.15
C GLU A 252 -11.00 5.29 -7.44
N SER A 253 -12.27 5.67 -7.43
CA SER A 253 -12.80 6.48 -8.53
C SER A 253 -12.11 7.85 -8.49
N ALA A 254 -11.48 8.26 -9.60
CA ALA A 254 -10.91 9.60 -9.66
C ALA A 254 -12.04 10.63 -9.54
N PRO A 255 -11.87 11.72 -8.74
CA PRO A 255 -12.81 12.80 -8.75
C PRO A 255 -12.92 13.33 -10.18
N ALA A 256 -14.14 13.54 -10.66
CA ALA A 256 -14.34 14.15 -11.97
C ALA A 256 -13.55 15.46 -11.97
N VAL A 257 -12.58 15.57 -12.87
CA VAL A 257 -11.91 16.85 -13.12
C VAL A 257 -13.03 17.74 -13.63
N ALA A 258 -13.44 18.73 -12.80
CA ALA A 258 -14.35 19.76 -13.28
C ALA A 258 -13.72 20.29 -14.56
N ALA A 259 -14.42 20.08 -15.69
CA ALA A 259 -13.94 20.55 -16.98
C ALA A 259 -13.49 21.98 -16.74
N SER A 260 -12.18 22.20 -16.93
CA SER A 260 -11.61 23.54 -16.85
C SER A 260 -12.55 24.42 -17.62
N ASN A 261 -13.09 25.45 -16.95
CA ASN A 261 -13.88 26.49 -17.60
C ASN A 261 -13.06 27.00 -18.76
N GLU A 262 -13.20 26.41 -19.94
CA GLU A 262 -12.98 27.17 -21.14
C GLU A 262 -13.89 28.37 -20.98
N PRO A 263 -13.36 29.60 -21.08
CA PRO A 263 -14.21 30.79 -21.04
C PRO A 263 -15.24 30.57 -22.14
N VAL A 264 -16.49 30.28 -21.72
CA VAL A 264 -17.62 30.23 -22.62
C VAL A 264 -17.55 31.59 -23.35
N PRO A 265 -17.30 31.63 -24.67
CA PRO A 265 -17.29 32.88 -25.39
C PRO A 265 -18.62 33.57 -25.06
N PRO A 266 -18.60 34.85 -24.69
CA PRO A 266 -19.83 35.57 -24.33
C PRO A 266 -20.85 35.26 -25.38
N PRO A 267 -22.10 34.96 -25.05
CA PRO A 267 -23.13 34.66 -26.03
C PRO A 267 -23.12 35.81 -27.01
N MET A 268 -22.73 35.55 -28.27
CA MET A 268 -22.86 36.53 -29.33
C MET A 268 -24.27 37.02 -29.26
N ALA A 269 -24.42 38.31 -28.99
CA ALA A 269 -25.71 38.97 -29.02
C ALA A 269 -26.36 38.60 -30.35
N SER A 270 -27.32 37.69 -30.30
CA SER A 270 -28.13 37.36 -31.46
C SER A 270 -28.72 38.67 -31.94
N ALA A 271 -28.45 38.99 -33.19
CA ALA A 271 -29.03 40.15 -33.87
C ALA A 271 -30.53 40.21 -33.55
N PRO A 272 -31.11 41.39 -33.30
CA PRO A 272 -32.50 41.52 -32.94
C PRO A 272 -33.38 40.92 -34.05
N ALA A 273 -34.00 39.82 -33.75
CA ALA A 273 -35.06 39.27 -34.58
C ALA A 273 -36.13 40.37 -34.67
N TYR A 274 -36.50 40.76 -35.88
CA TYR A 274 -37.57 41.69 -36.16
C TYR A 274 -38.80 41.24 -35.37
N ALA A 275 -39.13 42.01 -34.30
CA ALA A 275 -40.35 41.81 -33.54
C ALA A 275 -41.54 42.19 -34.44
N ASN A 276 -42.31 41.20 -34.83
CA ASN A 276 -43.65 41.45 -35.35
C ASN A 276 -44.45 42.23 -34.30
N PRO A 277 -45.10 43.34 -34.64
CA PRO A 277 -45.89 44.11 -33.69
C PRO A 277 -47.08 43.27 -33.25
N VAL A 278 -47.07 42.86 -31.97
CA VAL A 278 -48.24 42.29 -31.33
C VAL A 278 -49.28 43.39 -31.17
N PRO A 279 -50.53 43.21 -31.66
CA PRO A 279 -51.57 44.19 -31.46
C PRO A 279 -51.82 44.40 -29.95
N PRO A 280 -52.14 45.64 -29.52
CA PRO A 280 -52.33 45.94 -28.10
C PRO A 280 -53.54 45.13 -27.57
N ARG A 281 -53.30 44.30 -26.58
CA ARG A 281 -54.34 43.56 -25.85
C ARG A 281 -55.20 44.57 -25.13
N ALA A 282 -56.46 44.67 -25.52
CA ALA A 282 -57.45 45.53 -24.91
C ALA A 282 -57.54 45.28 -23.40
N ALA A 283 -57.43 46.35 -22.63
CA ALA A 283 -57.63 46.33 -21.19
C ALA A 283 -58.99 45.73 -20.89
N SER A 284 -59.05 44.67 -20.11
CA SER A 284 -60.27 44.09 -19.64
C SER A 284 -60.99 45.07 -18.73
N THR A 285 -62.10 45.61 -19.18
CA THR A 285 -63.01 46.42 -18.36
C THR A 285 -63.51 45.57 -17.21
N PRO A 286 -63.52 46.09 -15.98
CA PRO A 286 -64.07 45.37 -14.85
C PRO A 286 -65.56 45.09 -15.06
N ARG A 287 -65.97 43.84 -14.78
CA ARG A 287 -67.37 43.39 -14.92
C ARG A 287 -68.28 44.18 -13.95
N PRO A 288 -69.43 44.67 -14.40
CA PRO A 288 -70.29 45.55 -13.59
C PRO A 288 -70.80 44.96 -12.29
N GLU A 289 -70.69 43.64 -12.11
CA GLU A 289 -71.24 42.96 -10.92
C GLU A 289 -70.36 43.10 -9.68
N ASP A 290 -69.04 43.35 -9.82
CA ASP A 290 -68.15 43.50 -8.65
C ASP A 290 -68.29 44.90 -8.01
N SER A 291 -68.70 45.90 -8.79
CA SER A 291 -68.88 47.30 -8.30
C SER A 291 -70.16 47.47 -7.50
N PHE A 292 -71.13 46.56 -7.64
CA PHE A 292 -72.40 46.60 -6.92
C PHE A 292 -72.36 46.06 -5.50
N ARG A 293 -71.47 45.06 -5.28
CA ARG A 293 -71.21 44.46 -3.98
C ARG A 293 -70.51 45.36 -2.99
N ASP A 294 -69.59 46.15 -3.49
CA ASP A 294 -68.81 47.07 -2.64
C ASP A 294 -69.61 48.31 -2.23
N ARG A 295 -70.64 48.68 -3.03
CA ARG A 295 -71.41 49.93 -2.79
C ARG A 295 -72.56 49.78 -1.85
N TYR A 296 -73.03 48.56 -1.57
CA TYR A 296 -74.23 48.32 -0.71
C TYR A 296 -73.96 47.56 0.58
N GLY A 297 -72.66 47.40 1.01
CA GLY A 297 -72.38 46.99 2.39
C GLY A 297 -72.92 45.67 2.86
N LEU A 298 -73.32 44.74 1.99
CA LEU A 298 -73.79 43.45 2.34
C LEU A 298 -72.65 42.42 2.62
N GLY A 299 -71.76 42.82 3.53
CA GLY A 299 -70.73 41.97 4.13
C GLY A 299 -71.32 41.17 5.24
N GLY A 300 -71.82 39.98 4.99
CA GLY A 300 -72.19 38.99 5.99
C GLY A 300 -71.05 38.61 6.87
N ARG A 301 -71.24 38.63 8.20
CA ARG A 301 -70.35 38.28 9.27
C ARG A 301 -69.52 37.05 8.96
N GLY A 302 -68.22 37.19 9.14
CA GLY A 302 -67.15 36.24 8.87
C GLY A 302 -67.35 34.88 9.54
N ARG A 303 -67.11 33.91 8.76
CA ARG A 303 -66.50 32.64 9.23
C ARG A 303 -64.97 32.80 9.26
N PRO A 304 -64.30 32.36 10.32
CA PRO A 304 -62.86 32.39 10.35
C PRO A 304 -62.32 31.51 9.20
N ARG A 305 -61.51 32.14 8.37
CA ARG A 305 -60.79 31.48 7.30
C ARG A 305 -59.80 30.48 7.92
N PRO A 306 -59.84 29.21 7.59
CA PRO A 306 -58.81 28.28 8.06
C PRO A 306 -57.45 28.75 7.54
N THR A 307 -56.51 28.89 8.44
CA THR A 307 -55.12 29.15 8.16
C THR A 307 -54.60 28.09 7.17
N PRO A 308 -53.94 28.48 6.08
CA PRO A 308 -53.35 27.49 5.18
C PRO A 308 -52.26 26.78 5.96
N GLN A 309 -52.41 25.48 6.21
CA GLN A 309 -51.29 24.60 6.57
C GLN A 309 -50.24 24.71 5.48
N PRO A 310 -48.93 24.79 5.83
CA PRO A 310 -47.91 24.70 4.84
C PRO A 310 -48.00 23.31 4.20
N GLN A 311 -48.49 23.29 2.98
CA GLN A 311 -48.38 22.10 2.12
C GLN A 311 -46.89 21.83 1.97
N GLN A 312 -46.44 20.72 2.57
CA GLN A 312 -45.17 20.13 2.19
C GLN A 312 -45.23 19.92 0.67
N MET A 313 -44.46 20.77 -0.03
CA MET A 313 -44.17 20.51 -1.44
C MET A 313 -43.50 19.14 -1.49
N TYR A 314 -44.25 18.13 -1.89
CA TYR A 314 -43.67 16.93 -2.41
C TYR A 314 -42.90 17.37 -3.67
N VAL A 315 -41.58 17.54 -3.52
CA VAL A 315 -40.70 17.66 -4.67
C VAL A 315 -40.75 16.30 -5.34
N GLN A 316 -41.58 16.18 -6.35
CA GLN A 316 -41.49 15.05 -7.26
C GLN A 316 -40.05 15.04 -7.77
N PRO A 317 -39.35 13.89 -7.70
CA PRO A 317 -38.05 13.80 -8.36
C PRO A 317 -38.30 14.14 -9.82
N VAL A 318 -37.73 15.25 -10.24
CA VAL A 318 -37.69 15.65 -11.64
C VAL A 318 -37.11 14.46 -12.37
N PRO A 319 -37.83 13.79 -13.30
CA PRO A 319 -37.25 12.75 -14.10
C PRO A 319 -36.02 13.38 -14.74
N ALA A 320 -34.82 12.79 -14.51
CA ALA A 320 -33.60 13.22 -15.11
C ALA A 320 -33.88 13.35 -16.62
N VAL A 321 -33.90 14.57 -17.10
CA VAL A 321 -34.04 14.83 -18.52
C VAL A 321 -32.87 14.12 -19.16
N PRO A 322 -33.07 13.08 -19.98
CA PRO A 322 -31.96 12.47 -20.69
C PRO A 322 -31.30 13.60 -21.48
N SER A 323 -30.03 13.88 -21.18
CA SER A 323 -29.27 14.87 -21.93
C SER A 323 -29.41 14.51 -23.40
N ALA A 324 -30.06 15.37 -24.15
CA ALA A 324 -30.27 15.15 -25.58
C ALA A 324 -28.92 14.96 -26.24
N ASN A 325 -28.56 13.73 -26.52
CA ASN A 325 -27.41 13.39 -27.34
C ASN A 325 -27.57 14.09 -28.68
N LYS A 326 -26.83 15.15 -28.88
CA LYS A 326 -26.70 15.81 -30.18
C LYS A 326 -26.03 14.79 -31.13
N GLY A 327 -26.83 13.88 -31.73
CA GLY A 327 -26.43 13.17 -32.94
C GLY A 327 -25.15 12.31 -32.92
N GLY A 328 -24.62 11.97 -31.74
CA GLY A 328 -23.51 11.03 -31.60
C GLY A 328 -24.01 9.59 -31.37
N LEU A 329 -23.22 8.61 -31.78
CA LEU A 329 -23.44 7.21 -31.44
C LEU A 329 -23.67 7.08 -29.94
N PRO A 330 -24.62 6.23 -29.47
CA PRO A 330 -24.86 6.02 -28.07
C PRO A 330 -23.55 5.59 -27.38
N LEU A 331 -23.18 6.26 -26.29
CA LEU A 331 -22.04 5.88 -25.48
C LEU A 331 -22.35 4.48 -24.89
N VAL A 332 -21.70 3.46 -25.38
CA VAL A 332 -21.92 2.07 -24.93
C VAL A 332 -21.22 1.82 -23.60
N LEU A 333 -20.17 2.59 -23.28
CA LEU A 333 -19.41 2.46 -22.04
C LEU A 333 -19.06 3.85 -21.51
N ASP A 334 -19.57 4.20 -20.32
CA ASP A 334 -19.17 5.40 -19.58
C ASP A 334 -18.14 4.97 -18.52
N GLU A 335 -16.91 4.70 -18.96
CA GLU A 335 -15.83 4.30 -18.07
C GLU A 335 -15.29 5.51 -17.33
N LYS A 336 -15.38 5.46 -16.01
CA LYS A 336 -14.82 6.51 -15.14
C LYS A 336 -13.32 6.30 -14.96
N GLN A 337 -12.60 7.42 -14.94
CA GLN A 337 -11.18 7.41 -14.64
C GLN A 337 -10.93 6.88 -13.23
N LEU A 338 -9.94 6.03 -13.09
CA LEU A 338 -9.50 5.44 -11.84
C LEU A 338 -8.27 6.17 -11.31
N LYS A 339 -8.23 6.43 -10.00
CA LYS A 339 -7.03 6.79 -9.27
C LYS A 339 -6.47 5.54 -8.64
N VAL A 340 -5.27 5.16 -9.02
CA VAL A 340 -4.61 3.93 -8.60
C VAL A 340 -3.39 4.25 -7.77
N THR A 341 -3.29 3.63 -6.60
CA THR A 341 -2.09 3.67 -5.76
C THR A 341 -1.51 2.28 -5.67
N LEU A 342 -0.28 2.11 -6.15
CA LEU A 342 0.47 0.86 -6.14
C LEU A 342 1.63 0.94 -5.15
N MET A 343 1.75 -0.08 -4.31
CA MET A 343 2.98 -0.35 -3.58
C MET A 343 3.76 -1.43 -4.31
N LEU A 344 4.99 -1.11 -4.69
CA LEU A 344 5.88 -1.99 -5.45
C LEU A 344 7.12 -2.33 -4.64
N ASN A 345 7.67 -3.52 -4.87
CA ASN A 345 9.00 -3.89 -4.42
C ASN A 345 9.86 -4.23 -5.64
N VAL A 346 10.95 -3.52 -5.81
CA VAL A 346 12.00 -3.90 -6.77
C VAL A 346 12.92 -4.91 -6.09
N VAL A 347 13.03 -6.09 -6.70
CA VAL A 347 13.81 -7.20 -6.16
C VAL A 347 15.22 -7.16 -6.74
N LYS A 348 16.22 -7.07 -5.87
CA LYS A 348 17.65 -7.15 -6.21
C LYS A 348 18.19 -8.45 -5.62
N PRO A 349 18.84 -9.34 -6.37
CA PRO A 349 19.50 -10.49 -5.78
C PRO A 349 20.56 -10.03 -4.77
N ALA A 350 20.61 -10.72 -3.63
CA ALA A 350 21.64 -10.44 -2.64
C ALA A 350 23.01 -10.74 -3.25
N PRO A 351 24.05 -9.96 -2.94
CA PRO A 351 25.40 -10.28 -3.39
C PRO A 351 25.80 -11.68 -2.88
N PRO A 352 26.47 -12.50 -3.68
CA PRO A 352 26.95 -13.80 -3.24
C PRO A 352 27.88 -13.62 -2.02
N LYS A 353 27.59 -14.36 -0.94
CA LYS A 353 28.44 -14.42 0.25
C LYS A 353 29.72 -15.20 -0.02
#